data_4640ca6afd0eee29f7685890feac0d06
#
_entry.id   4640ca6afd0eee29f7685890feac0d06
#
_cell.length_a   1.000
_cell.length_b   1.000
_cell.length_c   1.000
_cell.angle_alpha   90.00
_cell.angle_beta   90.00
_cell.angle_gamma   90.00
#
_symmetry.space_group_name_H-M   'P 1'
#
loop_
_entity.id
_entity.type
_entity.pdbx_description
1 polymer ?
#
loop_
_entity_poly.entity_id
_entity_poly.type
_entity_poly.pdbx_seq_one_letter_code
_entity_poly.pdbx_strand_id
1 'polypeptide(L)'
;TPMRKKNSGNGTMEVCVIKPSSMEDTREIADTLIDRCTVVLNLEGIDVDVAQRIIDFSSGACYSIAGSLQKISSYIFILTPANVEISGDFQEILSGAFDVPSVRTNF
;
A
#
# COMPACT_ATOMS: atom_id res chain seq x y z
N THR A 1 -13.67 7.55 -6.26
CA THR A 1 -12.86 6.45 -6.79
C THR A 1 -11.41 6.67 -6.45
N PRO A 2 -10.77 5.68 -5.88
CA PRO A 2 -9.37 5.84 -5.52
C PRO A 2 -8.52 5.96 -6.77
N MET A 3 -7.48 6.74 -6.65
CA MET A 3 -6.55 6.90 -7.75
C MET A 3 -5.53 5.77 -7.68
N ARG A 4 -5.55 4.97 -8.72
CA ARG A 4 -4.58 3.92 -8.85
C ARG A 4 -3.50 4.38 -9.81
N LYS A 5 -2.37 4.70 -9.28
CA LYS A 5 -1.26 5.14 -10.10
C LYS A 5 -0.21 4.05 -10.12
N LYS A 6 -0.06 3.42 -11.25
CA LYS A 6 0.88 2.34 -11.40
C LYS A 6 2.24 2.92 -11.76
N ASN A 7 3.21 2.61 -10.93
CA ASN A 7 4.55 3.07 -11.14
C ASN A 7 5.42 1.85 -11.42
N SER A 8 5.53 1.53 -12.69
CA SER A 8 6.23 0.31 -13.07
C SER A 8 7.67 0.65 -13.39
N GLY A 9 8.56 0.19 -12.56
CA GLY A 9 9.97 0.27 -12.87
C GLY A 9 10.34 -0.89 -13.76
N ASN A 10 11.53 -1.13 -13.99
CA ASN A 10 12.05 -2.06 -14.99
C ASN A 10 11.71 -3.52 -14.75
N GLY A 11 10.45 -3.80 -14.54
CA GLY A 11 9.97 -5.16 -14.44
C GLY A 11 10.25 -5.86 -13.14
N THR A 12 10.87 -5.21 -12.18
CA THR A 12 11.20 -5.87 -10.93
C THR A 12 10.14 -5.65 -9.87
N MET A 13 9.51 -4.49 -9.84
CA MET A 13 8.49 -4.23 -8.85
C MET A 13 7.53 -3.19 -9.39
N GLU A 14 6.25 -3.53 -9.37
CA GLU A 14 5.22 -2.58 -9.73
C GLU A 14 4.56 -2.10 -8.46
N VAL A 15 4.40 -0.80 -8.35
CA VAL A 15 3.85 -0.18 -7.17
C VAL A 15 2.63 0.64 -7.55
N CYS A 16 1.55 0.44 -6.84
CA CYS A 16 0.32 1.21 -7.03
C CYS A 16 0.03 1.95 -5.74
N VAL A 17 -0.25 3.23 -5.87
CA VAL A 17 -0.62 4.05 -4.72
C VAL A 17 -2.13 4.11 -4.66
N ILE A 18 -2.70 3.74 -3.52
CA ILE A 18 -4.14 3.75 -3.34
C ILE A 18 -4.46 4.60 -2.13
N LYS A 19 -5.34 5.57 -2.35
CA LYS A 19 -5.83 6.42 -1.27
C LYS A 19 -7.34 6.23 -1.20
N PRO A 20 -7.81 5.23 -0.45
CA PRO A 20 -9.23 4.94 -0.40
C PRO A 20 -10.00 6.00 0.36
N SER A 21 -11.24 6.19 0.03
CA SER A 21 -12.10 7.11 0.75
C SER A 21 -13.19 6.39 1.52
N SER A 22 -13.42 5.12 1.22
CA SER A 22 -14.47 4.36 1.89
C SER A 22 -14.16 2.88 1.79
N MET A 23 -14.99 2.08 2.47
CA MET A 23 -14.83 0.63 2.41
C MET A 23 -15.05 0.07 1.01
N GLU A 24 -15.81 0.78 0.19
CA GLU A 24 -16.04 0.31 -1.17
C GLU A 24 -14.77 0.28 -2.00
N ASP A 25 -13.80 1.07 -1.61
CA ASP A 25 -12.54 1.13 -2.34
C ASP A 25 -11.58 -0.01 -1.99
N THR A 26 -11.93 -0.85 -1.03
CA THR A 26 -11.05 -1.95 -0.64
C THR A 26 -10.90 -2.99 -1.73
N ARG A 27 -11.89 -3.09 -2.60
CA ARG A 27 -11.79 -4.03 -3.71
C ARG A 27 -10.60 -3.70 -4.60
N GLU A 28 -10.35 -2.42 -4.80
CA GLU A 28 -9.21 -1.99 -5.60
C GLU A 28 -7.90 -2.48 -4.97
N ILE A 29 -7.83 -2.45 -3.65
CA ILE A 29 -6.65 -2.92 -2.95
C ILE A 29 -6.42 -4.40 -3.23
N ALA A 30 -7.46 -5.20 -3.07
CA ALA A 30 -7.36 -6.63 -3.26
C ALA A 30 -7.02 -6.97 -4.71
N ASP A 31 -7.69 -6.31 -5.66
CA ASP A 31 -7.44 -6.59 -7.07
C ASP A 31 -6.00 -6.26 -7.45
N THR A 32 -5.48 -5.18 -6.90
CA THR A 32 -4.11 -4.78 -7.19
C THR A 32 -3.11 -5.79 -6.66
N LEU A 33 -3.37 -6.32 -5.47
CA LEU A 33 -2.50 -7.36 -4.90
C LEU A 33 -2.58 -8.65 -5.70
N ILE A 34 -3.78 -9.00 -6.17
CA ILE A 34 -3.94 -10.20 -6.99
C ILE A 34 -3.16 -10.05 -8.29
N ASP A 35 -3.08 -8.84 -8.81
CA ASP A 35 -2.30 -8.56 -10.01
C ASP A 35 -0.80 -8.51 -9.71
N ARG A 36 -0.41 -8.85 -8.50
CA ARG A 36 0.98 -8.95 -8.08
C ARG A 36 1.69 -7.60 -8.04
N CYS A 37 0.94 -6.56 -7.78
CA CYS A 37 1.50 -5.24 -7.58
C CYS A 37 1.59 -4.94 -6.10
N THR A 38 2.63 -4.22 -5.72
CA THR A 38 2.75 -3.71 -4.37
C THR A 38 1.82 -2.52 -4.20
N VAL A 39 1.12 -2.47 -3.08
CA VAL A 39 0.20 -1.37 -2.79
C VAL A 39 0.79 -0.50 -1.71
N VAL A 40 0.87 0.79 -1.99
CA VAL A 40 1.18 1.77 -0.96
C VAL A 40 -0.16 2.40 -0.58
N LEU A 41 -0.58 2.12 0.64
CA LEU A 41 -1.91 2.48 1.11
C LEU A 41 -1.83 3.73 1.97
N ASN A 42 -2.48 4.79 1.52
CA ASN A 42 -2.48 6.05 2.24
C ASN A 42 -3.85 6.27 2.87
N LEU A 43 -3.89 6.27 4.20
CA LEU A 43 -5.13 6.42 4.94
C LEU A 43 -5.27 7.79 5.58
N GLU A 44 -4.48 8.74 5.12
CA GLU A 44 -4.57 10.10 5.63
C GLU A 44 -5.94 10.70 5.37
N GLY A 45 -6.49 11.38 6.38
CA GLY A 45 -7.75 12.08 6.22
C GLY A 45 -8.98 11.20 6.34
N ILE A 46 -8.81 9.92 6.60
CA ILE A 46 -9.94 9.00 6.72
C ILE A 46 -10.32 8.86 8.19
N ASP A 47 -11.60 8.70 8.44
CA ASP A 47 -12.10 8.43 9.78
C ASP A 47 -11.39 7.20 10.36
N VAL A 48 -11.04 7.26 11.64
CA VAL A 48 -10.26 6.22 12.28
C VAL A 48 -10.94 4.86 12.21
N ASP A 49 -12.26 4.83 12.41
CA ASP A 49 -12.96 3.56 12.37
C ASP A 49 -12.95 2.95 10.98
N VAL A 50 -13.12 3.79 9.96
CA VAL A 50 -13.06 3.30 8.58
C VAL A 50 -11.65 2.86 8.24
N ALA A 51 -10.65 3.61 8.67
CA ALA A 51 -9.27 3.25 8.43
C ALA A 51 -8.95 1.88 9.03
N GLN A 52 -9.43 1.61 10.23
CA GLN A 52 -9.16 0.32 10.87
C GLN A 52 -9.80 -0.82 10.09
N ARG A 53 -10.99 -0.61 9.58
CA ARG A 53 -11.65 -1.62 8.76
C ARG A 53 -10.87 -1.90 7.48
N ILE A 54 -10.36 -0.84 6.88
CA ILE A 54 -9.56 -1.00 5.67
C ILE A 54 -8.29 -1.77 5.96
N ILE A 55 -7.65 -1.49 7.09
CA ILE A 55 -6.46 -2.22 7.50
C ILE A 55 -6.78 -3.69 7.73
N ASP A 56 -7.88 -3.97 8.41
CA ASP A 56 -8.27 -5.34 8.69
C ASP A 56 -8.53 -6.11 7.40
N PHE A 57 -9.26 -5.51 6.49
CA PHE A 57 -9.51 -6.12 5.19
C PHE A 57 -8.20 -6.36 4.44
N SER A 58 -7.34 -5.35 4.42
CA SER A 58 -6.08 -5.43 3.69
C SER A 58 -5.16 -6.49 4.27
N SER A 59 -5.16 -6.60 5.58
CA SER A 59 -4.36 -7.63 6.24
C SER A 59 -4.81 -9.02 5.84
N GLY A 60 -6.13 -9.24 5.81
CA GLY A 60 -6.67 -10.51 5.37
C GLY A 60 -6.36 -10.81 3.91
N ALA A 61 -6.46 -9.78 3.07
CA ALA A 61 -6.16 -9.95 1.66
C ALA A 61 -4.70 -10.35 1.47
N CYS A 62 -3.80 -9.69 2.18
CA CYS A 62 -2.39 -10.03 2.10
C CYS A 62 -2.13 -11.45 2.58
N TYR A 63 -2.74 -11.81 3.70
CA TYR A 63 -2.53 -13.14 4.24
C TYR A 63 -2.98 -14.21 3.26
N SER A 64 -4.10 -13.98 2.58
CA SER A 64 -4.67 -14.98 1.69
C SER A 64 -3.80 -15.25 0.47
N ILE A 65 -2.93 -14.33 0.11
CA ILE A 65 -2.04 -14.52 -1.04
C ILE A 65 -0.60 -14.69 -0.59
N ALA A 66 -0.39 -14.98 0.68
CA ALA A 66 0.95 -15.15 1.24
C ALA A 66 1.81 -13.90 1.09
N GLY A 67 1.19 -12.75 1.08
CA GLY A 67 1.89 -11.48 1.06
C GLY A 67 2.13 -10.95 2.45
N SER A 68 2.49 -9.68 2.53
CA SER A 68 2.76 -9.07 3.82
C SER A 68 2.26 -7.63 3.85
N LEU A 69 2.02 -7.16 5.07
CA LEU A 69 1.59 -5.80 5.31
C LEU A 69 2.52 -5.19 6.33
N GLN A 70 3.03 -4.01 6.04
CA GLN A 70 3.92 -3.31 6.94
C GLN A 70 3.45 -1.88 7.12
N LYS A 71 3.51 -1.42 8.38
CA LYS A 71 3.18 -0.05 8.69
C LYS A 71 4.42 0.81 8.53
N ILE A 72 4.31 1.82 7.69
CA ILE A 72 5.44 2.70 7.40
C ILE A 72 5.36 3.95 8.28
N SER A 73 4.17 4.48 8.46
CA SER A 73 3.95 5.63 9.31
C SER A 73 2.54 5.52 9.88
N SER A 74 2.10 6.55 10.60
CA SER A 74 0.78 6.50 11.23
C SER A 74 -0.34 6.20 10.27
N TYR A 75 -0.22 6.67 9.03
CA TYR A 75 -1.32 6.56 8.07
C TYR A 75 -0.92 5.87 6.79
N ILE A 76 0.31 5.37 6.70
CA ILE A 76 0.79 4.80 5.45
C ILE A 76 1.26 3.38 5.69
N PHE A 77 0.76 2.48 4.86
CA PHE A 77 1.07 1.06 4.94
C PHE A 77 1.55 0.59 3.59
N ILE A 78 2.39 -0.42 3.59
CA ILE A 78 2.81 -1.06 2.34
C ILE A 78 2.37 -2.51 2.37
N LEU A 79 1.74 -2.92 1.29
CA LEU A 79 1.24 -4.27 1.14
C LEU A 79 1.94 -4.90 -0.05
N THR A 80 2.62 -6.02 0.18
CA THR A 80 3.36 -6.68 -0.89
C THR A 80 2.78 -8.05 -1.16
N PRO A 81 2.67 -8.42 -2.44
CA PRO A 81 2.28 -9.79 -2.77
C PRO A 81 3.43 -10.75 -2.49
N ALA A 82 3.17 -12.04 -2.65
CA ALA A 82 4.18 -13.04 -2.41
C ALA A 82 5.38 -12.83 -3.34
N ASN A 83 6.55 -13.15 -2.85
CA ASN A 83 7.78 -13.15 -3.65
C ASN A 83 8.23 -11.75 -4.07
N VAL A 84 7.85 -10.74 -3.32
CA VAL A 84 8.33 -9.38 -3.53
C VAL A 84 9.14 -8.98 -2.32
N GLU A 85 10.33 -8.45 -2.56
CA GLU A 85 11.17 -7.96 -1.49
C GLU A 85 11.17 -6.45 -1.50
N ILE A 86 11.08 -5.89 -0.31
CA ILE A 86 11.16 -4.45 -0.16
C ILE A 86 12.62 -4.09 -0.02
N SER A 87 13.14 -3.40 -1.04
CA SER A 87 14.55 -3.04 -1.07
C SER A 87 14.74 -1.61 -0.59
N GLY A 88 15.99 -1.16 -0.63
CA GLY A 88 16.32 0.20 -0.26
C GLY A 88 15.70 1.25 -1.16
N ASP A 89 15.33 0.88 -2.36
CA ASP A 89 14.68 1.80 -3.29
C ASP A 89 13.27 2.17 -2.85
N PHE A 90 12.77 1.47 -1.89
CA PHE A 90 11.42 1.66 -1.40
C PHE A 90 11.18 3.10 -0.93
N GLN A 91 12.14 3.67 -0.24
CA GLN A 91 11.96 5.03 0.26
C GLN A 91 11.87 6.06 -0.85
N GLU A 92 12.61 5.85 -1.93
CA GLU A 92 12.50 6.75 -3.07
C GLU A 92 11.13 6.65 -3.71
N ILE A 93 10.63 5.45 -3.86
CA ILE A 93 9.30 5.24 -4.42
C ILE A 93 8.27 5.91 -3.56
N LEU A 94 8.37 5.73 -2.26
CA LEU A 94 7.42 6.27 -1.32
C LEU A 94 7.45 7.79 -1.32
N SER A 95 8.63 8.38 -1.34
CA SER A 95 8.77 9.82 -1.36
C SER A 95 8.18 10.41 -2.63
N GLY A 96 8.42 9.77 -3.76
CA GLY A 96 7.89 10.26 -5.02
C GLY A 96 6.37 10.12 -5.10
N ALA A 97 5.83 9.08 -4.48
CA ALA A 97 4.40 8.82 -4.57
C ALA A 97 3.59 9.73 -3.67
N PHE A 98 4.11 10.10 -2.51
CA PHE A 98 3.33 10.81 -1.51
C PHE A 98 3.89 12.15 -1.12
N ASP A 99 5.04 12.50 -1.62
CA ASP A 99 5.70 13.73 -1.20
C ASP A 99 5.82 13.75 0.33
N VAL A 100 6.22 12.65 0.90
CA VAL A 100 6.36 12.52 2.35
C VAL A 100 7.74 13.03 2.74
N PRO A 101 7.79 14.10 3.53
CA PRO A 101 9.07 14.79 3.76
C PRO A 101 10.07 14.00 4.57
N SER A 102 9.66 13.08 5.39
CA SER A 102 10.65 12.36 6.16
C SER A 102 10.10 11.01 6.56
N VAL A 103 10.22 10.08 5.66
CA VAL A 103 9.93 8.70 6.02
C VAL A 103 11.19 8.17 6.68
N ARG A 104 11.13 8.04 7.95
CA ARG A 104 12.24 7.46 8.68
C ARG A 104 11.97 6.01 8.90
N THR A 105 13.00 5.25 8.82
CA THR A 105 12.86 3.82 8.93
C THR A 105 13.18 3.29 10.31
N ASN A 106 13.29 4.15 11.26
CA ASN A 106 13.55 3.70 12.62
C ASN A 106 12.23 3.57 13.37
N PHE A 107 11.42 2.71 12.89
CA PHE A 107 10.20 2.34 13.58
C PHE A 107 10.18 0.85 13.81
#